data_27aabb2374e5ad28ca8dbfe5b5ae6e27
#
_entry.id   27aabb2374e5ad28ca8dbfe5b5ae6e27
#
_cell.length_a   1.000
_cell.length_b   1.000
_cell.length_c   1.000
_cell.angle_alpha   90.00
_cell.angle_beta   90.00
_cell.angle_gamma   90.00
#
_symmetry.space_group_name_H-M   'P 1'
#
loop_
_entity.id
_entity.type
_entity.pdbx_description
1 polymer ?
#
loop_
_entity_poly.entity_id
_entity_poly.type
_entity_poly.pdbx_seq_one_letter_code
_entity_poly.pdbx_strand_id
1 'polypeptide(L)'
;MANIGDPCWRKNGVAALVLPFRVRLPDGSTRTDPAQWSLDAAVLAATGWSESTLTQDDLDALFPPPPPPPEPSPYELGWETPAGWRLAWQPDDVALLTGLYVLAKRAAELGVEQPVVVTDMAGERHTMTFAEFEPLMLGYGAARAALSAGGAE
;
A
#
# COMPACT_ATOMS: atom_id res chain seq x y z
N MET A 1 -25.79 -1.44 -2.96
CA MET A 1 -24.87 -0.51 -2.32
C MET A 1 -25.73 0.32 -1.37
N ALA A 2 -25.34 0.47 -0.10
CA ALA A 2 -26.11 1.27 0.85
C ALA A 2 -25.80 2.76 0.64
N ASN A 3 -26.82 3.61 0.77
CA ASN A 3 -26.72 5.06 0.55
C ASN A 3 -27.22 5.84 1.77
N ILE A 4 -26.84 7.11 1.87
CA ILE A 4 -27.40 8.01 2.88
C ILE A 4 -28.92 8.07 2.73
N GLY A 5 -29.64 7.93 3.84
CA GLY A 5 -31.10 7.92 3.86
C GLY A 5 -31.74 6.56 3.66
N ASP A 6 -30.98 5.52 3.31
CA ASP A 6 -31.52 4.16 3.26
C ASP A 6 -31.98 3.70 4.66
N PRO A 7 -33.06 2.90 4.76
CA PRO A 7 -33.53 2.39 6.03
C PRO A 7 -32.50 1.47 6.68
N CYS A 8 -32.30 1.62 7.97
CA CYS A 8 -31.40 0.79 8.77
C CYS A 8 -32.00 0.51 10.15
N TRP A 9 -31.41 -0.38 10.88
CA TRP A 9 -31.68 -0.65 12.26
C TRP A 9 -30.62 -0.05 13.16
N ARG A 10 -30.99 0.47 14.33
CA ARG A 10 -30.03 1.08 15.25
C ARG A 10 -30.18 0.49 16.64
N LYS A 11 -29.05 0.16 17.27
CA LYS A 11 -28.98 -0.27 18.66
C LYS A 11 -27.80 0.39 19.35
N ASN A 12 -28.06 1.08 20.48
CA ASN A 12 -27.00 1.79 21.23
C ASN A 12 -26.19 2.78 20.38
N GLY A 13 -26.85 3.43 19.41
CA GLY A 13 -26.16 4.37 18.50
C GLY A 13 -25.49 3.73 17.28
N VAL A 14 -25.34 2.42 17.24
CA VAL A 14 -24.67 1.71 16.13
C VAL A 14 -25.72 1.27 15.11
N ALA A 15 -25.47 1.61 13.84
CA ALA A 15 -26.30 1.21 12.71
C ALA A 15 -25.99 -0.21 12.25
N ALA A 16 -27.03 -0.93 11.81
CA ALA A 16 -26.91 -2.24 11.19
C ALA A 16 -27.86 -2.35 10.00
N LEU A 17 -27.39 -2.90 8.89
CA LEU A 17 -28.20 -3.10 7.69
C LEU A 17 -29.18 -4.27 7.83
N VAL A 18 -28.85 -5.21 8.69
CA VAL A 18 -29.63 -6.43 8.91
C VAL A 18 -29.78 -6.65 10.41
N LEU A 19 -31.00 -7.00 10.83
CA LEU A 19 -31.28 -7.43 12.19
C LEU A 19 -30.68 -8.81 12.49
N PRO A 20 -30.25 -9.07 13.74
CA PRO A 20 -29.77 -10.38 14.12
C PRO A 20 -30.88 -11.43 13.99
N PHE A 21 -30.56 -12.60 13.50
CA PHE A 21 -31.50 -13.70 13.35
C PHE A 21 -32.18 -14.08 14.68
N ARG A 22 -31.48 -13.88 15.80
CA ARG A 22 -31.96 -14.25 17.14
C ARG A 22 -31.75 -13.12 18.12
N VAL A 23 -32.80 -12.80 18.86
CA VAL A 23 -32.75 -11.85 19.98
C VAL A 23 -33.27 -12.49 21.26
N ARG A 24 -32.62 -12.17 22.40
CA ARG A 24 -33.07 -12.59 23.73
C ARG A 24 -33.79 -11.44 24.40
N LEU A 25 -34.96 -11.73 24.94
CA LEU A 25 -35.78 -10.78 25.70
C LEU A 25 -35.40 -10.76 27.19
N PRO A 26 -35.74 -9.69 27.92
CA PRO A 26 -35.45 -9.60 29.36
C PRO A 26 -36.10 -10.71 30.22
N ASP A 27 -37.21 -11.30 29.76
CA ASP A 27 -37.89 -12.44 30.40
C ASP A 27 -37.15 -13.78 30.17
N GLY A 28 -36.04 -13.77 29.47
CA GLY A 28 -35.24 -14.94 29.13
C GLY A 28 -35.71 -15.67 27.89
N SER A 29 -36.82 -15.33 27.30
CA SER A 29 -37.31 -15.92 26.07
C SER A 29 -36.47 -15.48 24.88
N THR A 30 -36.49 -16.28 23.79
CA THR A 30 -35.73 -15.98 22.57
C THR A 30 -36.70 -15.86 21.41
N ARG A 31 -36.52 -14.83 20.59
CA ARG A 31 -37.20 -14.69 19.31
C ARG A 31 -36.22 -14.97 18.19
N THR A 32 -36.67 -15.73 17.23
CA THR A 32 -35.99 -16.03 15.98
C THR A 32 -36.80 -15.47 14.83
N ASP A 33 -36.20 -15.33 13.66
CA ASP A 33 -36.81 -14.75 12.47
C ASP A 33 -37.07 -13.22 12.59
N PRO A 34 -36.13 -12.40 12.12
CA PRO A 34 -36.22 -10.94 12.16
C PRO A 34 -37.47 -10.41 11.45
N ALA A 35 -37.95 -11.07 10.40
CA ALA A 35 -39.15 -10.65 9.67
C ALA A 35 -40.41 -10.68 10.51
N GLN A 36 -40.43 -11.49 11.55
CA GLN A 36 -41.58 -11.58 12.47
C GLN A 36 -41.41 -10.69 13.72
N TRP A 37 -40.28 -10.77 14.40
CA TRP A 37 -40.11 -10.05 15.64
C TRP A 37 -39.85 -8.54 15.46
N SER A 38 -39.36 -8.10 14.29
CA SER A 38 -39.21 -6.68 13.98
C SER A 38 -40.54 -5.93 13.80
N LEU A 39 -41.64 -6.65 13.57
CA LEU A 39 -42.98 -6.08 13.49
C LEU A 39 -43.59 -5.85 14.87
N ASP A 40 -43.02 -6.40 15.93
CA ASP A 40 -43.49 -6.26 17.30
C ASP A 40 -42.79 -5.11 18.01
N ALA A 41 -43.48 -3.98 18.17
CA ALA A 41 -42.94 -2.79 18.83
C ALA A 41 -42.46 -3.06 20.27
N ALA A 42 -43.10 -3.99 20.98
CA ALA A 42 -42.73 -4.35 22.34
C ALA A 42 -41.39 -5.12 22.34
N VAL A 43 -41.17 -6.00 21.36
CA VAL A 43 -39.90 -6.73 21.17
C VAL A 43 -38.78 -5.77 20.77
N LEU A 44 -39.03 -4.85 19.87
CA LEU A 44 -38.05 -3.83 19.47
C LEU A 44 -37.62 -2.98 20.67
N ALA A 45 -38.61 -2.47 21.44
CA ALA A 45 -38.34 -1.67 22.65
C ALA A 45 -37.55 -2.46 23.70
N ALA A 46 -37.96 -3.71 23.97
CA ALA A 46 -37.31 -4.59 24.95
C ALA A 46 -35.86 -4.97 24.55
N THR A 47 -35.56 -5.04 23.24
CA THR A 47 -34.25 -5.39 22.73
C THR A 47 -33.37 -4.17 22.44
N GLY A 48 -33.93 -2.96 22.49
CA GLY A 48 -33.25 -1.69 22.21
C GLY A 48 -32.94 -1.45 20.73
N TRP A 49 -33.64 -2.15 19.84
CA TRP A 49 -33.55 -1.89 18.39
C TRP A 49 -34.60 -0.86 17.99
N SER A 50 -34.23 0.03 17.09
CA SER A 50 -35.13 1.02 16.49
C SER A 50 -34.87 1.16 15.00
N GLU A 51 -35.91 1.45 14.24
CA GLU A 51 -35.75 1.86 12.85
C GLU A 51 -35.12 3.24 12.78
N SER A 52 -34.26 3.43 11.78
CA SER A 52 -33.54 4.66 11.53
C SER A 52 -33.17 4.75 10.07
N THR A 53 -32.46 5.81 9.69
CA THR A 53 -31.87 5.96 8.36
C THR A 53 -30.34 6.07 8.49
N LEU A 54 -29.64 5.60 7.48
CA LEU A 54 -28.18 5.68 7.41
C LEU A 54 -27.72 7.14 7.29
N THR A 55 -26.74 7.48 8.09
CA THR A 55 -25.98 8.73 7.97
C THR A 55 -24.64 8.49 7.27
N GLN A 56 -23.90 9.56 6.93
CA GLN A 56 -22.55 9.42 6.39
C GLN A 56 -21.64 8.71 7.39
N ASP A 57 -21.71 9.07 8.66
CA ASP A 57 -20.90 8.46 9.73
C ASP A 57 -21.17 6.95 9.85
N ASP A 58 -22.43 6.53 9.66
CA ASP A 58 -22.79 5.11 9.66
C ASP A 58 -22.18 4.37 8.47
N LEU A 59 -22.20 5.00 7.28
CA LEU A 59 -21.57 4.43 6.08
C LEU A 59 -20.06 4.30 6.24
N ASP A 60 -19.40 5.31 6.78
CA ASP A 60 -17.97 5.30 7.02
C ASP A 60 -17.58 4.24 8.07
N ALA A 61 -18.44 4.00 9.06
CA ALA A 61 -18.24 2.96 10.05
C ALA A 61 -18.51 1.54 9.51
N LEU A 62 -19.53 1.37 8.68
CA LEU A 62 -19.90 0.07 8.08
C LEU A 62 -18.98 -0.32 6.92
N PHE A 63 -18.49 0.67 6.18
CA PHE A 63 -17.67 0.52 4.99
C PHE A 63 -16.46 1.46 5.08
N PRO A 64 -15.53 1.20 6.01
CA PRO A 64 -14.36 2.06 6.14
C PRO A 64 -13.61 2.10 4.80
N PRO A 65 -13.07 3.28 4.40
CA PRO A 65 -12.28 3.38 3.21
C PRO A 65 -11.09 2.39 3.29
N PRO A 66 -10.70 1.81 2.16
CA PRO A 66 -9.52 0.95 2.15
C PRO A 66 -8.32 1.71 2.72
N PRO A 67 -7.46 1.05 3.48
CA PRO A 67 -6.24 1.70 3.96
C PRO A 67 -5.46 2.28 2.76
N PRO A 68 -4.80 3.43 2.95
CA PRO A 68 -3.95 3.96 1.90
C PRO A 68 -2.94 2.89 1.48
N PRO A 69 -2.59 2.81 0.18
CA PRO A 69 -1.55 1.88 -0.27
C PRO A 69 -0.27 2.15 0.54
N PRO A 70 0.46 1.09 0.89
CA PRO A 70 1.72 1.26 1.61
C PRO A 70 2.64 2.17 0.79
N GLU A 71 3.39 3.02 1.48
CA GLU A 71 4.41 3.83 0.83
C GLU A 71 5.45 2.91 0.18
N PRO A 72 5.88 3.22 -1.06
CA PRO A 72 6.85 2.38 -1.75
C PRO A 72 8.16 2.34 -0.94
N SER A 73 8.70 1.16 -0.79
CA SER A 73 9.96 0.96 -0.09
C SER A 73 11.11 1.70 -0.79
N PRO A 74 12.17 2.09 -0.09
CA PRO A 74 13.36 2.66 -0.72
C PRO A 74 13.93 1.78 -1.84
N TYR A 75 13.79 0.46 -1.72
CA TYR A 75 14.21 -0.50 -2.76
C TYR A 75 13.35 -0.42 -4.03
N GLU A 76 12.07 -0.12 -3.89
CA GLU A 76 11.15 0.06 -5.02
C GLU A 76 11.34 1.42 -5.70
N LEU A 77 11.74 2.44 -4.93
CA LEU A 77 12.01 3.77 -5.47
C LEU A 77 13.29 3.85 -6.29
N GLY A 78 14.25 2.95 -6.06
CA GLY A 78 15.56 3.00 -6.68
C GLY A 78 16.45 4.17 -6.18
N TRP A 79 17.64 4.26 -6.71
CA TRP A 79 18.57 5.36 -6.42
C TRP A 79 18.47 6.47 -7.45
N GLU A 80 18.22 7.68 -6.99
CA GLU A 80 18.20 8.87 -7.84
C GLU A 80 19.64 9.35 -8.08
N THR A 81 20.02 9.38 -9.34
CA THR A 81 21.33 9.87 -9.76
C THR A 81 21.40 11.40 -9.67
N PRO A 82 22.59 12.01 -9.63
CA PRO A 82 22.72 13.47 -9.69
C PRO A 82 22.12 14.11 -10.95
N ALA A 83 21.87 13.34 -11.99
CA ALA A 83 21.26 13.78 -13.24
C ALA A 83 19.72 13.63 -13.23
N GLY A 84 19.12 13.14 -12.13
CA GLY A 84 17.65 13.11 -11.92
C GLY A 84 16.95 11.85 -12.46
N TRP A 85 17.66 10.88 -13.01
CA TRP A 85 17.10 9.58 -13.38
C TRP A 85 17.43 8.51 -12.33
N ARG A 86 16.78 7.33 -12.36
CA ARG A 86 16.87 6.37 -11.27
C ARG A 86 17.41 5.03 -11.69
N LEU A 87 18.28 4.46 -10.85
CA LEU A 87 18.79 3.10 -10.98
C LEU A 87 18.08 2.16 -10.00
N ALA A 88 17.75 0.99 -10.48
CA ALA A 88 17.12 -0.03 -9.67
C ALA A 88 18.09 -0.64 -8.64
N TRP A 89 17.53 -1.14 -7.53
CA TRP A 89 18.26 -1.79 -6.45
C TRP A 89 18.22 -3.32 -6.54
N GLN A 90 17.59 -3.89 -7.56
CA GLN A 90 17.44 -5.33 -7.66
C GLN A 90 18.81 -6.02 -7.79
N PRO A 91 18.99 -7.22 -7.26
CA PRO A 91 20.27 -7.94 -7.30
C PRO A 91 20.83 -8.10 -8.72
N ASP A 92 19.96 -8.36 -9.69
CA ASP A 92 20.36 -8.53 -11.10
C ASP A 92 20.87 -7.22 -11.71
N ASP A 93 20.22 -6.08 -11.40
CA ASP A 93 20.68 -4.76 -11.86
C ASP A 93 22.03 -4.41 -11.25
N VAL A 94 22.21 -4.70 -9.96
CA VAL A 94 23.48 -4.50 -9.27
C VAL A 94 24.60 -5.35 -9.88
N ALA A 95 24.31 -6.62 -10.17
CA ALA A 95 25.26 -7.51 -10.81
C ALA A 95 25.65 -7.01 -12.22
N LEU A 96 24.65 -6.56 -12.99
CA LEU A 96 24.86 -5.97 -14.31
C LEU A 96 25.73 -4.71 -14.25
N LEU A 97 25.37 -3.76 -13.38
CA LEU A 97 26.12 -2.51 -13.21
C LEU A 97 27.56 -2.77 -12.74
N THR A 98 27.74 -3.72 -11.82
CA THR A 98 29.08 -4.12 -11.36
C THR A 98 29.89 -4.75 -12.50
N GLY A 99 29.27 -5.59 -13.30
CA GLY A 99 29.88 -6.17 -14.48
C GLY A 99 30.31 -5.11 -15.51
N LEU A 100 29.45 -4.16 -15.80
CA LEU A 100 29.72 -3.02 -16.67
C LEU A 100 30.90 -2.18 -16.14
N TYR A 101 30.92 -1.92 -14.83
CA TYR A 101 32.01 -1.17 -14.20
C TYR A 101 33.36 -1.86 -14.37
N VAL A 102 33.42 -3.16 -14.08
CA VAL A 102 34.67 -3.94 -14.22
C VAL A 102 35.17 -3.94 -15.66
N LEU A 103 34.29 -4.14 -16.64
CA LEU A 103 34.65 -4.14 -18.06
C LEU A 103 35.11 -2.76 -18.53
N ALA A 104 34.38 -1.71 -18.19
CA ALA A 104 34.69 -0.34 -18.56
C ALA A 104 36.00 0.13 -17.92
N LYS A 105 36.25 -0.21 -16.66
CA LYS A 105 37.53 0.05 -15.99
C LYS A 105 38.67 -0.64 -16.68
N ARG A 106 38.51 -1.90 -17.07
CA ARG A 106 39.54 -2.65 -17.77
C ARG A 106 39.84 -2.06 -19.16
N ALA A 107 38.80 -1.63 -19.88
CA ALA A 107 38.98 -0.95 -21.17
C ALA A 107 39.80 0.36 -21.00
N ALA A 108 39.43 1.16 -19.99
CA ALA A 108 40.13 2.42 -19.68
C ALA A 108 41.61 2.18 -19.32
N GLU A 109 41.93 1.15 -18.52
CA GLU A 109 43.30 0.77 -18.18
C GLU A 109 44.12 0.35 -19.41
N LEU A 110 43.47 -0.16 -20.45
CA LEU A 110 44.09 -0.54 -21.71
C LEU A 110 44.12 0.60 -22.74
N GLY A 111 43.65 1.79 -22.36
CA GLY A 111 43.57 2.94 -23.27
C GLY A 111 42.50 2.80 -24.35
N VAL A 112 41.49 1.94 -24.15
CA VAL A 112 40.40 1.75 -25.08
C VAL A 112 39.21 2.62 -24.60
N GLU A 113 38.83 3.58 -25.42
CA GLU A 113 37.60 4.37 -25.18
C GLU A 113 36.37 3.56 -25.60
N GLN A 114 35.66 3.05 -24.61
CA GLN A 114 34.42 2.33 -24.82
C GLN A 114 33.27 3.07 -24.08
N PRO A 115 32.20 3.46 -24.77
CA PRO A 115 31.05 4.06 -24.12
C PRO A 115 30.33 3.04 -23.24
N VAL A 116 29.95 3.46 -22.06
CA VAL A 116 29.10 2.69 -21.12
C VAL A 116 27.65 3.07 -21.36
N VAL A 117 26.81 2.08 -21.53
CA VAL A 117 25.36 2.27 -21.70
C VAL A 117 24.65 1.68 -20.49
N VAL A 118 23.95 2.53 -19.76
CA VAL A 118 23.15 2.16 -18.59
C VAL A 118 21.69 2.38 -18.91
N THR A 119 20.82 1.44 -18.52
CA THR A 119 19.37 1.60 -18.64
C THR A 119 18.81 1.95 -17.26
N ASP A 120 17.99 2.98 -17.20
CA ASP A 120 17.35 3.42 -15.98
C ASP A 120 16.04 2.66 -15.68
N MET A 121 15.37 2.98 -14.56
CA MET A 121 14.10 2.36 -14.16
C MET A 121 12.94 2.71 -15.12
N ALA A 122 13.04 3.79 -15.89
CA ALA A 122 12.07 4.15 -16.90
C ALA A 122 12.30 3.43 -18.23
N GLY A 123 13.41 2.68 -18.35
CA GLY A 123 13.82 1.99 -19.58
C GLY A 123 14.59 2.88 -20.55
N GLU A 124 14.97 4.10 -20.16
CA GLU A 124 15.78 4.99 -20.95
C GLU A 124 17.27 4.58 -20.89
N ARG A 125 17.96 4.77 -22.02
CA ARG A 125 19.37 4.40 -22.16
C ARG A 125 20.25 5.64 -22.08
N HIS A 126 21.12 5.65 -21.08
CA HIS A 126 22.10 6.71 -20.86
C HIS A 126 23.47 6.24 -21.31
N THR A 127 24.05 6.94 -22.26
CA THR A 127 25.39 6.64 -22.77
C THR A 127 26.38 7.65 -22.17
N MET A 128 27.44 7.16 -21.60
CA MET A 128 28.46 7.96 -20.92
C MET A 128 29.87 7.40 -21.08
N THR A 129 30.86 8.20 -20.81
CA THR A 129 32.25 7.76 -20.72
C THR A 129 32.52 7.04 -19.41
N PHE A 130 33.64 6.30 -19.31
CA PHE A 130 34.04 5.69 -18.03
C PHE A 130 34.27 6.74 -16.94
N ALA A 131 34.82 7.91 -17.28
CA ALA A 131 35.08 9.00 -16.33
C ALA A 131 33.80 9.58 -15.73
N GLU A 132 32.66 9.52 -16.44
CA GLU A 132 31.35 9.90 -15.96
C GLU A 132 30.65 8.75 -15.18
N PHE A 133 30.90 7.51 -15.60
CA PHE A 133 30.32 6.31 -15.02
C PHE A 133 30.92 5.96 -13.64
N GLU A 134 32.22 6.14 -13.46
CA GLU A 134 32.92 5.77 -12.22
C GLU A 134 32.39 6.51 -10.99
N PRO A 135 32.24 7.86 -10.97
CA PRO A 135 31.66 8.56 -9.82
C PRO A 135 30.20 8.20 -9.59
N LEU A 136 29.43 7.90 -10.64
CA LEU A 136 28.06 7.44 -10.55
C LEU A 136 28.00 6.09 -9.80
N MET A 137 28.85 5.13 -10.14
CA MET A 137 28.93 3.83 -9.49
C MET A 137 29.39 3.92 -8.04
N LEU A 138 30.30 4.84 -7.72
CA LEU A 138 30.71 5.09 -6.33
C LEU A 138 29.55 5.64 -5.50
N GLY A 139 28.79 6.60 -6.04
CA GLY A 139 27.57 7.14 -5.42
C GLY A 139 26.50 6.06 -5.19
N TYR A 140 26.24 5.25 -6.21
CA TYR A 140 25.31 4.13 -6.13
C TYR A 140 25.71 3.12 -5.05
N GLY A 141 26.97 2.71 -5.01
CA GLY A 141 27.49 1.79 -4.00
C GLY A 141 27.40 2.34 -2.57
N ALA A 142 27.74 3.62 -2.38
CA ALA A 142 27.63 4.30 -1.09
C ALA A 142 26.19 4.39 -0.61
N ALA A 143 25.25 4.77 -1.49
CA ALA A 143 23.85 4.85 -1.18
C ALA A 143 23.25 3.47 -0.82
N ARG A 144 23.66 2.41 -1.51
CA ARG A 144 23.26 1.04 -1.21
C ARG A 144 23.78 0.57 0.15
N ALA A 145 25.04 0.88 0.46
CA ALA A 145 25.61 0.55 1.77
C ALA A 145 24.84 1.25 2.92
N ALA A 146 24.45 2.50 2.72
CA ALA A 146 23.65 3.26 3.69
C ALA A 146 22.25 2.63 3.90
N LEU A 147 21.59 2.19 2.82
CA LEU A 147 20.31 1.48 2.90
C LEU A 147 20.44 0.16 3.69
N SER A 148 21.49 -0.60 3.44
CA SER A 148 21.73 -1.87 4.14
C SER A 148 22.04 -1.67 5.64
N ALA A 149 22.65 -0.55 6.01
CA ALA A 149 22.94 -0.21 7.39
C ALA A 149 21.71 0.35 8.14
N GLY A 150 20.82 1.07 7.46
CA GLY A 150 19.60 1.64 8.04
C GLY A 150 18.42 0.67 8.16
N GLY A 151 18.49 -0.49 7.51
CA GLY A 151 17.43 -1.53 7.56
C GLY A 151 17.63 -2.59 8.66
N ALA A 152 18.49 -2.35 9.64
CA ALA A 152 18.80 -3.27 10.76
C ALA A 152 18.16 -2.82 12.09
N GLU A 153 16.99 -2.12 12.06
CA GLU A 153 16.15 -1.87 13.24
C GLU A 153 14.86 -2.67 13.20
#